data_304edcd0a5440166fdf1581ce70daa1f
#
_entry.id   304edcd0a5440166fdf1581ce70daa1f
#
_cell.length_a   1.000
_cell.length_b   1.000
_cell.length_c   1.000
_cell.angle_alpha   90.00
_cell.angle_beta   90.00
_cell.angle_gamma   90.00
#
_symmetry.space_group_name_H-M   'P 1'
#
loop_
_entity.id
_entity.type
_entity.pdbx_description
1 polymer ?
#
loop_
_entity_poly.entity_id
_entity_poly.type
_entity_poly.pdbx_seq_one_letter_code
_entity_poly.pdbx_strand_id
1 'polypeptide(L)'
;RTVLTFTDWKGNKVLERHIIDEKDGVMADTYYVYDALGKLRFVLPPALNDITRSIVKSWDIRSSGALRRYAYFYRYDNRMLLVEKKLPGADPVYYINDITGTPVFCQDGNLRNGNRWKYSIPDRFGRPVLEGLCDAPDAAAVKQKFVHVYKTDFANTASSICGTGYCPNIALKTPSLLTASYYDDYRFLALQQFKGLNRMGSRNARGLKTGTMTAVLEPITSQGDSANNTKTTPSEICSVVSYDNEDRIAC
;
A
#
# COMPACT_ATOMS: atom_id res chain seq x y z
N ARG A 1 27.95 -8.67 -21.07
CA ARG A 1 26.61 -9.28 -21.03
C ARG A 1 25.75 -8.46 -21.95
N THR A 2 25.32 -9.03 -23.07
CA THR A 2 24.54 -8.32 -24.08
C THR A 2 23.04 -8.50 -23.78
N VAL A 3 22.29 -7.39 -23.82
CA VAL A 3 20.84 -7.38 -23.66
C VAL A 3 20.21 -6.81 -24.91
N LEU A 4 19.30 -7.57 -25.52
CA LEU A 4 18.52 -7.16 -26.68
C LEU A 4 17.09 -6.87 -26.25
N THR A 5 16.59 -5.70 -26.62
CA THR A 5 15.20 -5.30 -26.35
C THR A 5 14.44 -5.18 -27.67
N PHE A 6 13.28 -5.83 -27.73
CA PHE A 6 12.37 -5.80 -28.87
C PHE A 6 11.10 -5.06 -28.47
N THR A 7 10.65 -4.17 -29.35
CA THR A 7 9.43 -3.39 -29.16
C THR A 7 8.43 -3.67 -30.27
N ASP A 8 7.14 -3.51 -29.96
CA ASP A 8 6.09 -3.50 -30.97
C ASP A 8 6.05 -2.14 -31.73
N TRP A 9 5.14 -2.03 -32.69
CA TRP A 9 4.97 -0.80 -33.48
C TRP A 9 4.45 0.40 -32.67
N LYS A 10 3.93 0.18 -31.44
CA LYS A 10 3.52 1.23 -30.47
C LYS A 10 4.65 1.64 -29.55
N GLY A 11 5.82 0.99 -29.63
CA GLY A 11 6.96 1.22 -28.73
C GLY A 11 6.90 0.46 -27.41
N ASN A 12 5.92 -0.45 -27.22
CA ASN A 12 5.89 -1.29 -26.02
C ASN A 12 6.96 -2.38 -26.10
N LYS A 13 7.72 -2.57 -25.04
CA LYS A 13 8.69 -3.65 -24.94
C LYS A 13 7.97 -5.01 -24.90
N VAL A 14 8.15 -5.86 -25.89
CA VAL A 14 7.49 -7.17 -25.99
C VAL A 14 8.42 -8.34 -25.63
N LEU A 15 9.74 -8.16 -25.81
CA LEU A 15 10.73 -9.16 -25.44
C LEU A 15 12.02 -8.46 -24.94
N GLU A 16 12.58 -9.00 -23.89
CA GLU A 16 13.94 -8.70 -23.42
C GLU A 16 14.71 -10.00 -23.40
N ARG A 17 15.82 -10.07 -24.16
CA ARG A 17 16.70 -11.21 -24.29
C ARG A 17 18.05 -10.92 -23.67
N HIS A 18 18.43 -11.67 -22.67
CA HIS A 18 19.76 -11.68 -22.11
C HIS A 18 20.58 -12.80 -22.72
N ILE A 19 21.68 -12.47 -23.40
CA ILE A 19 22.63 -13.46 -23.92
C ILE A 19 23.53 -13.85 -22.75
N ILE A 20 23.40 -15.11 -22.31
CA ILE A 20 24.16 -15.66 -21.16
C ILE A 20 25.45 -16.25 -21.67
N ASP A 21 25.40 -17.09 -22.70
CA ASP A 21 26.55 -17.65 -23.40
C ASP A 21 26.31 -17.59 -24.93
N GLU A 22 27.18 -16.85 -25.59
CA GLU A 22 27.09 -16.64 -27.04
C GLU A 22 27.57 -17.88 -27.81
N LYS A 23 28.53 -18.64 -27.25
CA LYS A 23 29.11 -19.83 -27.89
C LYS A 23 28.13 -21.00 -27.83
N ASP A 24 27.46 -21.18 -26.69
CA ASP A 24 26.53 -22.29 -26.48
C ASP A 24 25.08 -21.89 -26.84
N GLY A 25 24.85 -20.64 -27.28
CA GLY A 25 23.54 -20.13 -27.66
C GLY A 25 22.56 -20.04 -26.49
N VAL A 26 23.06 -19.92 -25.25
CA VAL A 26 22.21 -19.87 -24.07
C VAL A 26 21.66 -18.46 -23.88
N MET A 27 20.32 -18.35 -23.92
CA MET A 27 19.60 -17.09 -23.83
C MET A 27 18.51 -17.17 -22.74
N ALA A 28 18.27 -16.06 -22.06
CA ALA A 28 17.19 -15.91 -21.09
C ALA A 28 16.21 -14.85 -21.61
N ASP A 29 15.01 -15.28 -21.99
CA ASP A 29 13.97 -14.46 -22.61
C ASP A 29 12.90 -14.09 -21.57
N THR A 30 12.55 -12.80 -21.50
CA THR A 30 11.42 -12.29 -20.75
C THR A 30 10.43 -11.68 -21.72
N TYR A 31 9.19 -12.18 -21.76
CA TYR A 31 8.13 -11.65 -22.61
C TYR A 31 7.18 -10.75 -21.83
N TYR A 32 6.70 -9.70 -22.48
CA TYR A 32 5.74 -8.72 -21.97
C TYR A 32 4.48 -8.78 -22.83
N VAL A 33 3.34 -9.09 -22.22
CA VAL A 33 2.06 -9.25 -22.90
C VAL A 33 1.13 -8.13 -22.49
N TYR A 34 0.58 -7.44 -23.49
CA TYR A 34 -0.31 -6.31 -23.33
C TYR A 34 -1.73 -6.67 -23.80
N ASP A 35 -2.72 -5.97 -23.26
CA ASP A 35 -4.07 -6.03 -23.78
C ASP A 35 -4.26 -5.11 -25.01
N ALA A 36 -5.45 -5.14 -25.60
CA ALA A 36 -5.78 -4.31 -26.77
C ALA A 36 -5.65 -2.80 -26.52
N LEU A 37 -5.73 -2.39 -25.24
CA LEU A 37 -5.62 -1.01 -24.80
C LEU A 37 -4.18 -0.61 -24.42
N GLY A 38 -3.21 -1.52 -24.59
CA GLY A 38 -1.79 -1.28 -24.30
C GLY A 38 -1.43 -1.38 -22.82
N LYS A 39 -2.28 -1.98 -21.97
CA LYS A 39 -1.94 -2.23 -20.58
C LYS A 39 -1.20 -3.55 -20.41
N LEU A 40 -0.12 -3.54 -19.64
CA LEU A 40 0.66 -4.75 -19.35
C LEU A 40 -0.19 -5.75 -18.56
N ARG A 41 -0.38 -6.96 -19.10
CA ARG A 41 -1.19 -8.03 -18.50
C ARG A 41 -0.33 -9.11 -17.88
N PHE A 42 0.75 -9.51 -18.55
CA PHE A 42 1.68 -10.52 -18.07
C PHE A 42 3.13 -10.10 -18.30
N VAL A 43 4.00 -10.50 -17.37
CA VAL A 43 5.43 -10.64 -17.63
C VAL A 43 5.77 -12.10 -17.43
N LEU A 44 6.38 -12.71 -18.45
CA LEU A 44 6.69 -14.13 -18.53
C LEU A 44 8.21 -14.29 -18.46
N PRO A 45 8.78 -14.59 -17.28
CA PRO A 45 10.22 -14.73 -17.10
C PRO A 45 10.78 -16.00 -17.75
N PRO A 46 12.09 -16.12 -17.94
CA PRO A 46 12.74 -17.27 -18.58
C PRO A 46 12.34 -18.62 -18.00
N ALA A 47 12.22 -18.73 -16.68
CA ALA A 47 11.82 -19.96 -16.00
C ALA A 47 10.42 -20.48 -16.43
N LEU A 48 9.53 -19.60 -16.89
CA LEU A 48 8.24 -20.00 -17.44
C LEU A 48 8.38 -20.49 -18.88
N ASN A 49 9.27 -19.87 -19.68
CA ASN A 49 9.44 -20.19 -21.10
C ASN A 49 9.98 -21.60 -21.31
N ASP A 50 10.86 -22.06 -20.42
CA ASP A 50 11.40 -23.42 -20.44
C ASP A 50 10.31 -24.47 -20.22
N ILE A 51 9.28 -24.12 -19.45
CA ILE A 51 8.17 -25.01 -19.10
C ILE A 51 7.03 -24.91 -20.12
N THR A 52 6.80 -23.74 -20.73
CA THR A 52 5.58 -23.44 -21.51
C THR A 52 5.59 -23.99 -22.94
N ARG A 53 6.73 -24.39 -23.48
CA ARG A 53 6.76 -25.01 -24.83
C ARG A 53 5.81 -26.21 -24.97
N SER A 54 5.32 -26.78 -23.86
CA SER A 54 4.45 -27.97 -23.85
C SER A 54 3.23 -27.91 -22.92
N ILE A 55 3.09 -26.95 -22.00
CA ILE A 55 2.20 -27.11 -20.83
C ILE A 55 1.11 -26.02 -20.71
N VAL A 56 1.27 -24.82 -21.26
CA VAL A 56 0.24 -23.79 -21.13
C VAL A 56 -0.87 -23.98 -22.14
N LYS A 57 -1.91 -24.71 -21.76
CA LYS A 57 -3.12 -24.89 -22.56
C LYS A 57 -4.10 -23.71 -22.43
N SER A 58 -3.93 -22.84 -21.46
CA SER A 58 -4.81 -21.71 -21.18
C SER A 58 -4.02 -20.56 -20.61
N TRP A 59 -4.32 -19.33 -21.06
CA TRP A 59 -3.79 -18.07 -20.52
C TRP A 59 -4.57 -17.55 -19.31
N ASP A 60 -5.38 -18.38 -18.68
CA ASP A 60 -6.04 -18.05 -17.43
C ASP A 60 -5.10 -18.35 -16.25
N ILE A 61 -4.73 -17.29 -15.50
CA ILE A 61 -3.89 -17.36 -14.33
C ILE A 61 -4.49 -18.24 -13.21
N ARG A 62 -5.80 -18.40 -13.21
CA ARG A 62 -6.51 -19.17 -12.17
C ARG A 62 -6.43 -20.67 -12.44
N SER A 63 -6.45 -21.08 -13.70
CA SER A 63 -6.44 -22.48 -14.12
C SER A 63 -5.03 -23.02 -14.39
N SER A 64 -4.07 -22.16 -14.78
CA SER A 64 -2.71 -22.58 -15.10
C SER A 64 -1.77 -22.52 -13.89
N GLY A 65 -1.35 -23.70 -13.39
CA GLY A 65 -0.36 -23.82 -12.32
C GLY A 65 1.00 -23.19 -12.69
N ALA A 66 1.43 -23.31 -13.94
CA ALA A 66 2.68 -22.72 -14.42
C ALA A 66 2.63 -21.18 -14.41
N LEU A 67 1.56 -20.58 -14.94
CA LEU A 67 1.37 -19.13 -14.88
C LEU A 67 1.30 -18.65 -13.45
N ARG A 68 0.56 -19.33 -12.58
CA ARG A 68 0.42 -18.95 -11.17
C ARG A 68 1.75 -18.99 -10.42
N ARG A 69 2.65 -19.91 -10.77
CA ARG A 69 3.96 -20.07 -10.11
C ARG A 69 5.01 -19.11 -10.62
N TYR A 70 5.01 -18.78 -11.92
CA TYR A 70 6.14 -18.10 -12.55
C TYR A 70 5.78 -16.75 -13.17
N ALA A 71 4.54 -16.49 -13.57
CA ALA A 71 4.17 -15.26 -14.25
C ALA A 71 3.88 -14.11 -13.27
N TYR A 72 4.23 -12.88 -13.68
CA TYR A 72 3.61 -11.68 -13.15
C TYR A 72 2.29 -11.46 -13.87
N PHE A 73 1.26 -11.07 -13.15
CA PHE A 73 -0.05 -10.81 -13.71
C PHE A 73 -0.62 -9.51 -13.18
N TYR A 74 -1.30 -8.76 -14.06
CA TYR A 74 -1.93 -7.49 -13.75
C TYR A 74 -3.35 -7.47 -14.33
N ARG A 75 -4.31 -7.00 -13.56
CA ARG A 75 -5.67 -6.80 -14.01
C ARG A 75 -6.11 -5.38 -13.70
N TYR A 76 -6.79 -4.79 -14.67
CA TYR A 76 -7.29 -3.42 -14.59
C TYR A 76 -8.81 -3.42 -14.66
N ASP A 77 -9.44 -2.39 -14.10
CA ASP A 77 -10.88 -2.13 -14.23
C ASP A 77 -11.19 -1.39 -15.55
N ASN A 78 -12.47 -1.08 -15.74
CA ASN A 78 -12.96 -0.34 -16.92
C ASN A 78 -12.45 1.12 -16.99
N ARG A 79 -11.89 1.65 -15.90
CA ARG A 79 -11.22 2.96 -15.83
C ARG A 79 -9.70 2.85 -16.06
N MET A 80 -9.22 1.68 -16.44
CA MET A 80 -7.79 1.38 -16.63
C MET A 80 -6.94 1.49 -15.36
N LEU A 81 -7.56 1.39 -14.19
CA LEU A 81 -6.89 1.40 -12.90
C LEU A 81 -6.54 -0.03 -12.47
N LEU A 82 -5.35 -0.21 -11.90
CA LEU A 82 -4.90 -1.51 -11.41
C LEU A 82 -5.78 -1.97 -10.24
N VAL A 83 -6.39 -3.15 -10.38
CA VAL A 83 -7.25 -3.77 -9.34
C VAL A 83 -6.73 -5.09 -8.82
N GLU A 84 -5.79 -5.72 -9.53
CA GLU A 84 -5.15 -6.95 -9.08
C GLU A 84 -3.71 -7.00 -9.62
N LYS A 85 -2.77 -7.33 -8.74
CA LYS A 85 -1.37 -7.59 -9.07
C LYS A 85 -0.96 -8.91 -8.45
N LYS A 86 -0.32 -9.77 -9.23
CA LYS A 86 0.22 -11.03 -8.74
C LYS A 86 1.69 -11.14 -9.11
N LEU A 87 2.51 -11.50 -8.14
CA LEU A 87 3.92 -11.82 -8.32
C LEU A 87 4.09 -13.35 -8.45
N PRO A 88 5.18 -13.84 -9.08
CA PRO A 88 5.51 -15.25 -9.13
C PRO A 88 5.49 -15.90 -7.74
N GLY A 89 4.79 -17.04 -7.62
CA GLY A 89 4.72 -17.80 -6.38
C GLY A 89 3.97 -17.17 -5.21
N ALA A 90 3.54 -15.90 -5.32
CA ALA A 90 2.80 -15.20 -4.28
C ALA A 90 1.29 -15.21 -4.57
N ASP A 91 0.50 -14.96 -3.53
CA ASP A 91 -0.92 -14.69 -3.70
C ASP A 91 -1.16 -13.32 -4.33
N PRO A 92 -2.30 -13.13 -5.04
CA PRO A 92 -2.61 -11.83 -5.62
C PRO A 92 -2.90 -10.79 -4.55
N VAL A 93 -2.50 -9.55 -4.84
CA VAL A 93 -2.87 -8.35 -4.09
C VAL A 93 -4.00 -7.65 -4.83
N TYR A 94 -5.09 -7.35 -4.13
CA TYR A 94 -6.23 -6.62 -4.66
C TYR A 94 -6.20 -5.17 -4.23
N TYR A 95 -6.71 -4.28 -5.09
CA TYR A 95 -6.79 -2.84 -4.85
C TYR A 95 -8.22 -2.33 -5.08
N ILE A 96 -8.65 -1.38 -4.25
CA ILE A 96 -9.85 -0.59 -4.49
C ILE A 96 -9.39 0.86 -4.61
N ASN A 97 -9.61 1.40 -5.80
CA ASN A 97 -9.25 2.78 -6.12
C ASN A 97 -10.48 3.68 -5.97
N ASP A 98 -10.26 4.90 -5.53
CA ASP A 98 -11.28 5.94 -5.46
C ASP A 98 -11.62 6.51 -6.85
N ILE A 99 -12.44 7.57 -6.92
CA ILE A 99 -12.82 8.20 -8.19
C ILE A 99 -11.63 8.83 -8.92
N THR A 100 -10.61 9.28 -8.19
CA THR A 100 -9.40 9.91 -8.75
C THR A 100 -8.36 8.90 -9.21
N GLY A 101 -8.56 7.60 -8.91
CA GLY A 101 -7.62 6.53 -9.23
C GLY A 101 -6.60 6.27 -8.13
N THR A 102 -6.74 6.89 -6.96
CA THR A 102 -5.89 6.65 -5.81
C THR A 102 -6.25 5.30 -5.16
N PRO A 103 -5.29 4.37 -4.96
CA PRO A 103 -5.54 3.10 -4.28
C PRO A 103 -5.74 3.35 -2.77
N VAL A 104 -6.98 3.34 -2.31
CA VAL A 104 -7.36 3.60 -0.92
C VAL A 104 -7.31 2.34 -0.08
N PHE A 105 -7.63 1.19 -0.67
CA PHE A 105 -7.58 -0.10 0.01
C PHE A 105 -6.75 -1.11 -0.77
N CYS A 106 -6.01 -1.94 -0.03
CA CYS A 106 -5.35 -3.11 -0.59
C CYS A 106 -5.52 -4.34 0.32
N GLN A 107 -5.45 -5.51 -0.31
CA GLN A 107 -5.55 -6.79 0.39
C GLN A 107 -4.60 -7.80 -0.23
N ASP A 108 -3.61 -8.25 0.51
CA ASP A 108 -2.73 -9.35 0.15
C ASP A 108 -3.28 -10.71 0.63
N GLY A 109 -2.54 -11.80 0.44
CA GLY A 109 -2.94 -13.14 0.85
C GLY A 109 -3.13 -13.29 2.35
N ASN A 110 -2.25 -12.69 3.15
CA ASN A 110 -2.31 -12.77 4.61
C ASN A 110 -3.52 -12.02 5.16
N LEU A 111 -3.75 -10.80 4.68
CA LEU A 111 -4.92 -10.00 5.03
C LEU A 111 -6.23 -10.70 4.63
N ARG A 112 -6.22 -11.40 3.49
CA ARG A 112 -7.37 -12.16 3.01
C ARG A 112 -7.73 -13.32 3.92
N ASN A 113 -6.73 -14.03 4.44
CA ASN A 113 -6.93 -15.12 5.43
C ASN A 113 -7.59 -14.60 6.72
N GLY A 114 -7.26 -13.38 7.14
CA GLY A 114 -7.87 -12.69 8.28
C GLY A 114 -9.14 -11.90 7.94
N ASN A 115 -9.62 -11.95 6.70
CA ASN A 115 -10.74 -11.14 6.19
C ASN A 115 -10.58 -9.63 6.46
N ARG A 116 -9.33 -9.15 6.44
CA ARG A 116 -8.97 -7.75 6.69
C ARG A 116 -8.50 -7.06 5.41
N TRP A 117 -8.62 -5.74 5.38
CA TRP A 117 -8.11 -4.85 4.33
C TRP A 117 -7.23 -3.79 4.96
N LYS A 118 -6.08 -3.50 4.33
CA LYS A 118 -5.31 -2.32 4.67
C LYS A 118 -5.94 -1.12 3.99
N TYR A 119 -6.20 -0.06 4.75
CA TYR A 119 -6.57 1.25 4.21
C TYR A 119 -5.39 2.22 4.27
N SER A 120 -5.33 3.12 3.30
CA SER A 120 -4.42 4.28 3.27
C SER A 120 -5.22 5.46 2.74
N ILE A 121 -5.59 6.37 3.64
CA ILE A 121 -6.48 7.49 3.31
C ILE A 121 -5.69 8.78 3.39
N PRO A 122 -5.57 9.51 2.25
CA PRO A 122 -4.86 10.78 2.20
C PRO A 122 -5.70 11.94 2.73
N ASP A 123 -5.07 13.10 2.85
CA ASP A 123 -5.78 14.38 2.95
C ASP A 123 -6.20 14.89 1.55
N ARG A 124 -6.78 16.09 1.50
CA ARG A 124 -7.22 16.73 0.24
C ARG A 124 -6.06 17.10 -0.70
N PHE A 125 -4.83 17.10 -0.21
CA PHE A 125 -3.63 17.38 -0.99
C PHE A 125 -2.93 16.10 -1.47
N GLY A 126 -3.49 14.91 -1.18
CA GLY A 126 -2.94 13.63 -1.55
C GLY A 126 -1.81 13.13 -0.62
N ARG A 127 -1.56 13.81 0.52
CA ARG A 127 -0.54 13.38 1.49
C ARG A 127 -1.10 12.24 2.34
N PRO A 128 -0.33 11.15 2.61
CA PRO A 128 -0.78 10.03 3.42
C PRO A 128 -1.02 10.47 4.88
N VAL A 129 -2.24 10.28 5.38
CA VAL A 129 -2.63 10.69 6.73
C VAL A 129 -2.98 9.51 7.59
N LEU A 130 -3.94 8.68 7.20
CA LEU A 130 -4.37 7.52 7.97
C LEU A 130 -4.03 6.22 7.27
N GLU A 131 -3.32 5.35 7.95
CA GLU A 131 -3.12 3.96 7.54
C GLU A 131 -3.57 3.01 8.64
N GLY A 132 -4.20 1.92 8.25
CA GLY A 132 -4.67 0.94 9.22
C GLY A 132 -5.30 -0.27 8.56
N LEU A 133 -5.98 -1.07 9.37
CA LEU A 133 -6.70 -2.26 8.93
C LEU A 133 -8.20 -2.10 9.25
N CYS A 134 -9.04 -2.61 8.37
CA CYS A 134 -10.49 -2.65 8.57
C CYS A 134 -11.08 -3.93 7.97
N ASP A 135 -12.34 -4.20 8.25
CA ASP A 135 -13.10 -5.24 7.55
C ASP A 135 -13.44 -4.79 6.12
N ALA A 136 -14.03 -5.70 5.34
CA ALA A 136 -14.32 -5.46 3.94
C ALA A 136 -15.06 -4.12 3.70
N PRO A 137 -14.45 -3.19 2.92
CA PRO A 137 -15.04 -1.89 2.64
C PRO A 137 -16.16 -1.99 1.60
N ASP A 138 -17.01 -0.97 1.54
CA ASP A 138 -17.95 -0.80 0.44
C ASP A 138 -17.22 -0.27 -0.81
N ALA A 139 -16.80 -1.19 -1.66
CA ALA A 139 -16.05 -0.88 -2.87
C ALA A 139 -16.83 0.01 -3.86
N ALA A 140 -18.17 -0.07 -3.88
CA ALA A 140 -19.00 0.74 -4.76
C ALA A 140 -18.99 2.21 -4.30
N ALA A 141 -19.19 2.44 -3.01
CA ALA A 141 -19.13 3.79 -2.42
C ALA A 141 -17.74 4.43 -2.57
N VAL A 142 -16.65 3.66 -2.40
CA VAL A 142 -15.27 4.14 -2.56
C VAL A 142 -15.02 4.61 -3.99
N LYS A 143 -15.40 3.84 -4.99
CA LYS A 143 -15.18 4.14 -6.42
C LYS A 143 -15.90 5.40 -6.92
N GLN A 144 -16.91 5.87 -6.19
CA GLN A 144 -17.73 7.02 -6.55
C GLN A 144 -17.31 8.32 -5.84
N LYS A 145 -16.33 8.27 -4.92
CA LYS A 145 -15.93 9.42 -4.11
C LYS A 145 -14.44 9.72 -4.27
N PHE A 146 -14.08 10.98 -4.15
CA PHE A 146 -12.73 11.36 -3.79
C PHE A 146 -12.55 11.09 -2.29
N VAL A 147 -11.80 10.05 -1.97
CA VAL A 147 -11.63 9.61 -0.58
C VAL A 147 -10.50 10.40 0.09
N HIS A 148 -10.85 11.06 1.19
CA HIS A 148 -9.88 11.84 1.98
C HIS A 148 -10.32 11.92 3.43
N VAL A 149 -9.40 12.34 4.30
CA VAL A 149 -9.69 12.69 5.68
C VAL A 149 -9.93 14.20 5.82
N TYR A 150 -10.69 14.57 6.84
CA TYR A 150 -10.75 15.94 7.35
C TYR A 150 -10.37 15.95 8.84
N LYS A 151 -9.80 17.06 9.30
CA LYS A 151 -9.47 17.28 10.70
C LYS A 151 -10.76 17.53 11.48
N THR A 152 -10.91 16.84 12.61
CA THR A 152 -11.95 17.13 13.62
C THR A 152 -11.41 18.07 14.68
N ASP A 153 -12.18 18.33 15.73
CA ASP A 153 -11.66 19.00 16.89
C ASP A 153 -10.72 18.05 17.68
N PHE A 154 -9.45 18.40 17.75
CA PHE A 154 -8.46 17.59 18.47
C PHE A 154 -8.68 17.59 19.98
N ALA A 155 -9.45 18.53 20.52
CA ALA A 155 -9.85 18.53 21.95
C ALA A 155 -11.04 17.58 22.20
N ASN A 156 -11.86 17.28 21.16
CA ASN A 156 -12.98 16.36 21.24
C ASN A 156 -12.91 15.32 20.10
N THR A 157 -12.31 14.18 20.39
CA THR A 157 -12.04 13.12 19.42
C THR A 157 -13.16 12.08 19.28
N ALA A 158 -14.34 12.30 19.88
CA ALA A 158 -15.43 11.32 19.88
C ALA A 158 -15.88 10.89 18.48
N SER A 159 -15.77 11.77 17.49
CA SER A 159 -16.10 11.48 16.09
C SER A 159 -14.90 11.07 15.24
N SER A 160 -13.69 11.03 15.81
CA SER A 160 -12.48 10.69 15.07
C SER A 160 -12.18 9.20 15.08
N ILE A 161 -11.53 8.71 14.02
CA ILE A 161 -11.08 7.31 13.97
C ILE A 161 -9.95 7.10 14.98
N CYS A 162 -10.09 6.10 15.83
CA CYS A 162 -9.09 5.66 16.81
C CYS A 162 -8.47 6.83 17.61
N GLY A 163 -9.24 7.87 17.90
CA GLY A 163 -8.76 9.02 18.66
C GLY A 163 -7.71 9.89 17.97
N THR A 164 -7.55 9.78 16.66
CA THR A 164 -6.51 10.49 15.89
C THR A 164 -6.79 11.95 15.60
N GLY A 165 -8.01 12.44 15.85
CA GLY A 165 -8.45 13.77 15.41
C GLY A 165 -8.74 13.88 13.93
N TYR A 166 -8.81 12.75 13.21
CA TYR A 166 -9.19 12.68 11.82
C TYR A 166 -10.45 11.85 11.61
N CYS A 167 -11.25 12.24 10.64
CA CYS A 167 -12.42 11.51 10.20
C CYS A 167 -12.38 11.33 8.67
N PRO A 168 -12.40 10.11 8.14
CA PRO A 168 -12.53 9.89 6.70
C PRO A 168 -13.95 10.18 6.22
N ASN A 169 -14.09 10.59 4.96
CA ASN A 169 -15.39 10.82 4.32
C ASN A 169 -16.09 9.54 3.84
N ILE A 170 -15.57 8.38 4.24
CA ILE A 170 -16.15 7.05 4.02
C ILE A 170 -16.26 6.30 5.35
N ALA A 171 -17.20 5.36 5.44
CA ALA A 171 -17.32 4.49 6.60
C ALA A 171 -16.27 3.38 6.57
N LEU A 172 -15.56 3.17 7.68
CA LEU A 172 -14.67 2.04 7.90
C LEU A 172 -15.31 1.11 8.93
N LYS A 173 -15.34 -0.19 8.63
CA LYS A 173 -15.85 -1.21 9.54
C LYS A 173 -14.73 -1.73 10.43
N THR A 174 -14.93 -1.76 11.74
CA THR A 174 -13.94 -2.24 12.73
C THR A 174 -12.51 -1.75 12.43
N PRO A 175 -12.31 -0.41 12.34
CA PRO A 175 -11.00 0.13 12.00
C PRO A 175 -10.00 -0.08 13.14
N SER A 176 -8.77 -0.45 12.81
CA SER A 176 -7.62 -0.39 13.69
C SER A 176 -6.55 0.48 13.04
N LEU A 177 -5.92 1.33 13.85
CA LEU A 177 -4.88 2.23 13.40
C LEU A 177 -3.55 1.49 13.27
N LEU A 178 -2.79 1.78 12.22
CA LEU A 178 -1.35 1.49 12.13
C LEU A 178 -0.55 2.79 12.28
N THR A 179 -0.92 3.81 11.51
CA THR A 179 -0.21 5.10 11.54
C THR A 179 -1.17 6.25 11.25
N ALA A 180 -1.02 7.34 11.99
CA ALA A 180 -1.59 8.65 11.66
C ALA A 180 -0.47 9.68 11.51
N SER A 181 -0.51 10.46 10.43
CA SER A 181 0.46 11.53 10.13
C SER A 181 -0.20 12.89 10.23
N TYR A 182 0.49 13.84 10.85
CA TYR A 182 0.00 15.20 11.08
C TYR A 182 0.82 16.19 10.28
N TYR A 183 0.15 17.18 9.69
CA TYR A 183 0.76 18.15 8.78
C TYR A 183 0.26 19.57 9.10
N ASP A 184 1.07 20.57 8.73
CA ASP A 184 0.76 21.99 8.66
C ASP A 184 0.74 22.73 9.99
N ASP A 185 0.34 22.08 11.08
CA ASP A 185 0.17 22.71 12.38
C ASP A 185 0.46 21.71 13.52
N TYR A 186 0.40 22.21 14.75
CA TYR A 186 0.65 21.43 15.98
C TYR A 186 -0.60 21.28 16.86
N ARG A 187 -1.80 21.46 16.30
CA ARG A 187 -3.06 21.33 17.07
C ARG A 187 -3.27 19.92 17.61
N PHE A 188 -2.70 18.90 16.97
CA PHE A 188 -2.76 17.52 17.40
C PHE A 188 -2.09 17.28 18.78
N LEU A 189 -1.25 18.21 19.28
CA LEU A 189 -0.69 18.14 20.63
C LEU A 189 -1.78 18.21 21.73
N ALA A 190 -3.01 18.60 21.38
CA ALA A 190 -4.16 18.52 22.29
C ALA A 190 -4.65 17.08 22.52
N LEU A 191 -4.24 16.12 21.67
CA LEU A 191 -4.59 14.72 21.84
C LEU A 191 -3.91 14.12 23.08
N GLN A 192 -4.64 13.26 23.78
CA GLN A 192 -4.14 12.61 25.01
C GLN A 192 -2.84 11.82 24.77
N GLN A 193 -2.70 11.19 23.61
CA GLN A 193 -1.55 10.38 23.20
C GLN A 193 -0.26 11.22 23.08
N PHE A 194 -0.38 12.53 22.82
CA PHE A 194 0.74 13.47 22.71
C PHE A 194 1.02 14.24 24.01
N LYS A 195 0.33 13.90 25.11
CA LYS A 195 0.52 14.57 26.38
C LYS A 195 1.99 14.49 26.86
N GLY A 196 2.57 15.64 27.18
CA GLY A 196 3.97 15.75 27.59
C GLY A 196 4.96 15.96 26.45
N LEU A 197 4.52 15.83 25.19
CA LEU A 197 5.34 16.20 24.04
C LEU A 197 5.14 17.68 23.71
N ASN A 198 6.23 18.37 23.44
CA ASN A 198 6.23 19.78 23.08
C ASN A 198 6.92 19.98 21.73
N ARG A 199 6.55 21.06 21.05
CA ARG A 199 7.28 21.53 19.88
C ARG A 199 8.38 22.50 20.29
N MET A 200 9.43 22.53 19.49
CA MET A 200 10.50 23.54 19.53
C MET A 200 10.43 24.38 18.23
N GLY A 201 11.02 25.59 18.23
CA GLY A 201 11.15 26.40 17.01
C GLY A 201 9.87 27.10 16.54
N SER A 202 9.75 27.30 15.20
CA SER A 202 8.70 28.08 14.57
C SER A 202 7.29 27.46 14.72
N ARG A 203 6.28 28.33 14.75
CA ARG A 203 4.86 27.91 14.69
C ARG A 203 4.41 27.59 13.29
N ASN A 204 5.11 28.07 12.28
CA ASN A 204 4.77 27.85 10.89
C ASN A 204 5.37 26.52 10.43
N ALA A 205 4.50 25.59 10.09
CA ALA A 205 4.88 24.29 9.57
C ALA A 205 4.02 23.93 8.34
N ARG A 206 3.53 24.95 7.63
CA ARG A 206 2.65 24.75 6.48
C ARG A 206 3.35 23.96 5.38
N GLY A 207 2.71 22.88 4.93
CA GLY A 207 3.26 21.93 3.96
C GLY A 207 4.12 20.83 4.57
N LEU A 208 4.54 20.97 5.83
CA LEU A 208 5.48 20.05 6.50
C LEU A 208 4.77 19.01 7.37
N LYS A 209 5.40 17.86 7.57
CA LYS A 209 4.93 16.82 8.48
C LYS A 209 5.37 17.16 9.90
N THR A 210 4.42 17.40 10.79
CA THR A 210 4.64 17.91 12.15
C THR A 210 4.58 16.83 13.22
N GLY A 211 3.98 15.67 12.95
CA GLY A 211 3.92 14.58 13.90
C GLY A 211 3.46 13.26 13.31
N THR A 212 3.64 12.22 14.10
CA THR A 212 3.22 10.86 13.76
C THR A 212 2.73 10.15 15.02
N MET A 213 1.67 9.38 14.86
CA MET A 213 1.18 8.41 15.84
C MET A 213 1.23 7.04 15.19
N THR A 214 1.92 6.08 15.78
CA THR A 214 2.07 4.72 15.26
C THR A 214 1.63 3.73 16.31
N ALA A 215 0.74 2.80 15.95
CA ALA A 215 0.29 1.75 16.85
C ALA A 215 1.44 0.80 17.18
N VAL A 216 1.54 0.42 18.46
CA VAL A 216 2.42 -0.66 18.91
C VAL A 216 1.70 -1.97 18.63
N LEU A 217 2.25 -2.76 17.72
CA LEU A 217 1.79 -4.12 17.52
C LEU A 217 2.32 -4.96 18.67
N GLU A 218 1.42 -5.54 19.47
CA GLU A 218 1.83 -6.44 20.54
C GLU A 218 2.65 -7.59 19.94
N PRO A 219 3.81 -7.94 20.54
CA PRO A 219 4.54 -9.13 20.12
C PRO A 219 3.61 -10.33 20.31
N ILE A 220 3.60 -11.24 19.34
CA ILE A 220 2.91 -12.52 19.46
C ILE A 220 3.58 -13.26 20.63
N THR A 221 2.97 -13.19 21.81
CA THR A 221 3.39 -14.00 22.94
C THR A 221 3.06 -15.44 22.60
N SER A 222 4.08 -16.25 22.33
CA SER A 222 3.94 -17.70 22.36
C SER A 222 3.35 -18.08 23.70
N GLN A 223 2.23 -18.83 23.68
CA GLN A 223 1.59 -19.38 24.87
C GLN A 223 2.64 -20.03 25.77
N GLY A 224 2.85 -19.51 26.95
CA GLY A 224 3.68 -20.19 27.92
C GLY A 224 4.33 -19.41 29.05
N ASP A 225 3.90 -18.20 29.39
CA ASP A 225 4.37 -17.57 30.63
C ASP A 225 3.25 -16.82 31.36
N SER A 226 2.63 -17.55 32.29
CA SER A 226 1.86 -16.96 33.37
C SER A 226 2.81 -16.31 34.37
N ALA A 227 3.00 -15.03 34.33
CA ALA A 227 3.50 -14.26 35.46
C ALA A 227 3.04 -12.80 35.36
N ASN A 228 2.27 -12.39 36.35
CA ASN A 228 1.88 -11.03 36.68
C ASN A 228 2.95 -10.00 36.37
N ASN A 229 2.84 -9.30 35.25
CA ASN A 229 3.50 -8.01 35.08
C ASN A 229 2.62 -7.15 34.15
N THR A 230 1.70 -6.42 34.76
CA THR A 230 0.93 -5.34 34.11
C THR A 230 1.87 -4.18 33.77
N LYS A 231 2.78 -4.38 32.82
CA LYS A 231 3.37 -3.28 32.08
C LYS A 231 2.30 -2.86 31.07
N THR A 232 1.60 -1.78 31.35
CA THR A 232 0.86 -1.01 30.36
C THR A 232 1.87 -0.47 29.34
N THR A 233 2.18 -1.26 28.32
CA THR A 233 2.88 -0.76 27.13
C THR A 233 1.97 0.29 26.50
N PRO A 234 2.49 1.48 26.15
CA PRO A 234 1.68 2.45 25.43
C PRO A 234 1.15 1.81 24.15
N SER A 235 -0.14 1.96 23.88
CA SER A 235 -0.79 1.42 22.66
C SER A 235 -0.29 2.12 21.39
N GLU A 236 0.34 3.28 21.53
CA GLU A 236 0.87 4.08 20.41
C GLU A 236 2.23 4.72 20.76
N ILE A 237 3.08 4.84 19.74
CA ILE A 237 4.31 5.63 19.77
C ILE A 237 4.00 6.94 19.05
N CYS A 238 4.18 8.07 19.76
CA CYS A 238 3.96 9.40 19.22
C CYS A 238 5.29 10.14 19.05
N SER A 239 5.42 10.84 17.94
CA SER A 239 6.56 11.70 17.65
C SER A 239 6.12 13.07 17.16
N VAL A 240 6.90 14.09 17.53
CA VAL A 240 6.71 15.48 17.10
C VAL A 240 7.95 15.93 16.35
N VAL A 241 7.77 16.51 15.18
CA VAL A 241 8.85 17.11 14.38
C VAL A 241 8.68 18.61 14.45
N SER A 242 9.70 19.32 14.92
CA SER A 242 9.73 20.77 15.01
C SER A 242 10.61 21.35 13.90
N TYR A 243 10.29 22.55 13.47
CA TYR A 243 11.01 23.23 12.39
C TYR A 243 11.47 24.63 12.82
N ASP A 244 12.60 25.08 12.31
CA ASP A 244 13.06 26.45 12.44
C ASP A 244 12.37 27.38 11.41
N ASN A 245 12.78 28.65 11.37
CA ASN A 245 12.18 29.62 10.43
C ASN A 245 12.58 29.41 8.97
N GLU A 246 13.49 28.48 8.69
CA GLU A 246 13.97 28.11 7.34
C GLU A 246 13.48 26.73 6.92
N ASP A 247 12.42 26.21 7.61
CA ASP A 247 11.80 24.91 7.37
C ASP A 247 12.76 23.71 7.57
N ARG A 248 13.86 23.90 8.34
CA ARG A 248 14.77 22.82 8.73
C ARG A 248 14.31 22.21 10.04
N ILE A 249 14.57 20.93 10.24
CA ILE A 249 14.24 20.23 11.50
C ILE A 249 15.03 20.91 12.64
N ALA A 250 14.30 21.43 13.63
CA ALA A 250 14.89 21.97 14.84
C ALA A 250 15.23 20.82 15.80
N CYS A 251 16.48 20.75 16.26
CA CYS A 251 16.99 19.77 17.20
C CYS A 251 16.84 20.24 18.64
#